data_58a2ec23ce0b6267d0addae5eac3b7ac
#
_entry.id   58a2ec23ce0b6267d0addae5eac3b7ac
#
_cell.length_a   1.000
_cell.length_b   1.000
_cell.length_c   1.000
_cell.angle_alpha   90.00
_cell.angle_beta   90.00
_cell.angle_gamma   90.00
#
_symmetry.space_group_name_H-M   'P 1'
#
loop_
_entity.id
_entity.type
_entity.pdbx_description
1 polymer ?
#
loop_
_entity_poly.entity_id
_entity_poly.type
_entity_poly.pdbx_seq_one_letter_code
_entity_poly.pdbx_strand_id
1 'polypeptide(L)'
;MQDGERDVQSHRLRAKGDPGLDEYLRQDNEPPAAIARHGWRFHHVGIPTQIPRPDEIHVPRLHIHVAGFQTSPFGVEWMRFDPGAPYPEAVKTIPHVAFEVDDLAAALVGREILIPPNSPSPGLTVAMILDQGAPIELMEFSPIQE
;
A
#
# COMPACT_ATOMS: atom_id res chain seq x y z
N MET A 1 7.80 -31.54 10.57
CA MET A 1 8.78 -30.96 11.51
C MET A 1 10.22 -31.15 11.07
N GLN A 2 10.60 -32.33 10.61
CA GLN A 2 11.99 -32.56 10.17
C GLN A 2 12.36 -31.77 8.90
N ASP A 3 11.42 -31.48 8.03
CA ASP A 3 11.67 -30.73 6.79
C ASP A 3 11.92 -29.24 7.05
N GLY A 4 11.25 -28.67 8.03
CA GLY A 4 11.46 -27.28 8.42
C GLY A 4 12.82 -27.04 9.09
N GLU A 5 13.26 -28.00 9.90
CA GLU A 5 14.58 -27.92 10.55
C GLU A 5 15.73 -28.06 9.55
N ARG A 6 15.55 -28.91 8.54
CA ARG A 6 16.56 -29.07 7.47
C ARG A 6 16.69 -27.80 6.64
N ASP A 7 15.59 -27.13 6.37
CA ASP A 7 15.60 -25.90 5.60
C ASP A 7 16.29 -24.77 6.34
N VAL A 8 15.99 -24.60 7.63
CA VAL A 8 16.66 -23.63 8.49
C VAL A 8 18.15 -23.93 8.63
N GLN A 9 18.53 -25.20 8.74
CA GLN A 9 19.93 -25.59 8.81
C GLN A 9 20.68 -25.34 7.50
N SER A 10 20.04 -25.57 6.35
CA SER A 10 20.68 -25.33 5.07
C SER A 10 20.98 -23.84 4.86
N HIS A 11 20.11 -22.95 5.34
CA HIS A 11 20.36 -21.52 5.33
C HIS A 11 21.52 -21.10 6.24
N ARG A 12 21.68 -21.75 7.40
CA ARG A 12 22.77 -21.48 8.33
C ARG A 12 24.12 -22.00 7.84
N LEU A 13 24.12 -23.05 7.04
CA LEU A 13 25.33 -23.67 6.51
C LEU A 13 25.92 -22.93 5.32
N ARG A 14 25.17 -22.02 4.70
CA ARG A 14 25.70 -21.21 3.62
C ARG A 14 26.60 -20.13 4.19
N ALA A 15 27.85 -20.13 3.77
CA ALA A 15 28.83 -19.17 4.23
C ALA A 15 28.51 -17.77 3.69
N LYS A 16 28.85 -16.75 4.49
CA LYS A 16 28.86 -15.37 4.04
C LYS A 16 29.79 -15.25 2.83
N GLY A 17 29.28 -14.71 1.73
CA GLY A 17 30.02 -14.64 0.47
C GLY A 17 29.61 -15.69 -0.56
N ASP A 18 28.69 -16.60 -0.22
CA ASP A 18 28.05 -17.48 -1.20
C ASP A 18 27.18 -16.61 -2.12
N PRO A 19 27.46 -16.55 -3.45
CA PRO A 19 26.73 -15.66 -4.36
C PRO A 19 25.22 -15.85 -4.36
N GLY A 20 24.76 -17.09 -4.22
CA GLY A 20 23.33 -17.39 -4.16
C GLY A 20 22.68 -16.94 -2.86
N LEU A 21 23.43 -16.93 -1.76
CA LEU A 21 22.94 -16.49 -0.47
C LEU A 21 22.83 -14.95 -0.42
N ASP A 22 23.86 -14.24 -0.86
CA ASP A 22 23.89 -12.78 -0.83
C ASP A 22 22.79 -12.17 -1.71
N GLU A 23 22.42 -12.85 -2.78
CA GLU A 23 21.34 -12.44 -3.66
C GLU A 23 19.95 -12.53 -3.01
N TYR A 24 19.72 -13.53 -2.16
CA TYR A 24 18.41 -13.79 -1.57
C TYR A 24 18.25 -13.28 -0.14
N LEU A 25 19.34 -13.03 0.56
CA LEU A 25 19.26 -12.52 1.92
C LEU A 25 19.03 -11.02 1.95
N ARG A 26 18.01 -10.65 2.70
CA ARG A 26 17.75 -9.26 2.97
C ARG A 26 18.79 -8.73 3.95
N GLN A 27 19.57 -7.72 3.52
CA GLN A 27 20.65 -7.18 4.34
C GLN A 27 20.36 -5.75 4.81
N ASP A 28 19.34 -5.13 4.26
CA ASP A 28 18.93 -3.79 4.64
C ASP A 28 18.16 -3.81 5.97
N ASN A 29 18.67 -3.11 6.95
CA ASN A 29 17.99 -2.91 8.23
C ASN A 29 17.20 -1.61 8.26
N GLU A 30 17.28 -0.83 7.20
CA GLU A 30 16.56 0.44 7.08
C GLU A 30 15.16 0.22 6.49
N PRO A 31 14.18 1.02 6.92
CA PRO A 31 12.90 1.03 6.22
C PRO A 31 13.07 1.58 4.79
N PRO A 32 12.07 1.41 3.91
CA PRO A 32 12.12 1.93 2.55
C PRO A 32 12.40 3.43 2.52
N ALA A 33 12.98 3.90 1.40
CA ALA A 33 13.35 5.31 1.22
C ALA A 33 12.18 6.27 1.42
N ALA A 34 10.96 5.85 1.10
CA ALA A 34 9.76 6.65 1.37
C ALA A 34 9.68 7.09 2.84
N ILE A 35 10.01 6.19 3.75
CA ILE A 35 9.99 6.46 5.18
C ILE A 35 11.32 7.05 5.64
N ALA A 36 12.44 6.38 5.32
CA ALA A 36 13.75 6.73 5.86
C ALA A 36 14.29 8.06 5.31
N ARG A 37 13.99 8.40 4.06
CA ARG A 37 14.56 9.56 3.37
C ARG A 37 13.55 10.66 3.08
N HIS A 38 12.31 10.29 2.68
CA HIS A 38 11.29 11.27 2.34
C HIS A 38 10.41 11.65 3.54
N GLY A 39 10.49 10.91 4.64
CA GLY A 39 9.69 11.18 5.82
C GLY A 39 8.19 10.92 5.63
N TRP A 40 7.83 10.12 4.64
CA TRP A 40 6.44 9.72 4.44
C TRP A 40 6.02 8.79 5.58
N ARG A 41 4.74 8.84 5.93
CA ARG A 41 4.22 8.05 7.03
C ARG A 41 3.26 6.99 6.50
N PHE A 42 3.45 5.75 6.92
CA PHE A 42 2.52 4.68 6.55
C PHE A 42 1.13 5.01 7.10
N HIS A 43 0.10 4.86 6.27
CA HIS A 43 -1.28 5.08 6.67
C HIS A 43 -2.08 3.77 6.67
N HIS A 44 -2.12 3.08 5.54
CA HIS A 44 -2.86 1.81 5.45
C HIS A 44 -2.36 0.96 4.29
N VAL A 45 -2.82 -0.27 4.26
CA VAL A 45 -2.74 -1.13 3.09
C VAL A 45 -4.16 -1.45 2.64
N GLY A 46 -4.46 -1.17 1.37
CA GLY A 46 -5.74 -1.47 0.75
C GLY A 46 -5.69 -2.81 0.05
N ILE A 47 -6.60 -3.71 0.37
CA ILE A 47 -6.64 -5.06 -0.19
C ILE A 47 -7.95 -5.24 -0.95
N PRO A 48 -7.90 -5.36 -2.29
CA PRO A 48 -9.09 -5.63 -3.08
C PRO A 48 -9.67 -7.01 -2.74
N THR A 49 -10.99 -7.09 -2.70
CA THR A 49 -11.70 -8.34 -2.46
C THR A 49 -13.01 -8.35 -3.25
N GLN A 50 -13.51 -9.53 -3.59
CA GLN A 50 -14.84 -9.71 -4.16
C GLN A 50 -15.83 -10.26 -3.13
N ILE A 51 -15.36 -10.54 -1.92
CA ILE A 51 -16.15 -11.16 -0.86
C ILE A 51 -16.77 -10.06 0.02
N PRO A 52 -18.11 -9.95 0.09
CA PRO A 52 -18.75 -9.01 1.00
C PRO A 52 -18.40 -9.30 2.44
N ARG A 53 -18.20 -8.24 3.23
CA ARG A 53 -17.93 -8.32 4.66
C ARG A 53 -19.10 -7.74 5.44
N PRO A 54 -19.44 -8.30 6.62
CA PRO A 54 -20.57 -7.79 7.38
C PRO A 54 -20.40 -6.36 7.89
N ASP A 55 -19.14 -5.93 8.05
CA ASP A 55 -18.78 -4.60 8.58
C ASP A 55 -18.49 -3.56 7.50
N GLU A 56 -18.69 -3.91 6.21
CA GLU A 56 -18.37 -2.97 5.14
C GLU A 56 -19.33 -1.78 5.09
N ILE A 57 -18.78 -0.64 4.70
CA ILE A 57 -19.52 0.60 4.47
C ILE A 57 -19.51 0.89 2.98
N HIS A 58 -20.68 1.07 2.38
CA HIS A 58 -20.80 1.43 0.98
C HIS A 58 -20.63 2.94 0.81
N VAL A 59 -19.73 3.34 -0.09
CA VAL A 59 -19.53 4.74 -0.47
C VAL A 59 -19.92 4.88 -1.95
N PRO A 60 -21.21 5.14 -2.25
CA PRO A 60 -21.71 5.08 -3.63
C PRO A 60 -21.01 6.01 -4.60
N ARG A 61 -20.69 7.23 -4.17
CA ARG A 61 -20.00 8.21 -5.04
C ARG A 61 -18.60 7.77 -5.44
N LEU A 62 -17.99 6.87 -4.69
CA LEU A 62 -16.67 6.30 -4.99
C LEU A 62 -16.76 4.88 -5.57
N HIS A 63 -17.96 4.35 -5.75
CA HIS A 63 -18.19 3.03 -6.33
C HIS A 63 -17.47 1.91 -5.57
N ILE A 64 -17.45 1.99 -4.23
CA ILE A 64 -16.67 1.07 -3.40
C ILE A 64 -17.37 0.76 -2.07
N HIS A 65 -17.12 -0.44 -1.58
CA HIS A 65 -17.39 -0.83 -0.20
C HIS A 65 -16.05 -0.98 0.52
N VAL A 66 -15.93 -0.42 1.72
CA VAL A 66 -14.69 -0.45 2.51
C VAL A 66 -14.95 -1.03 3.89
N ALA A 67 -13.97 -1.73 4.43
CA ALA A 67 -14.08 -2.36 5.75
C ALA A 67 -12.70 -2.57 6.38
N GLY A 68 -12.67 -2.59 7.69
CA GLY A 68 -11.52 -3.07 8.48
C GLY A 68 -10.58 -2.00 8.99
N PHE A 69 -10.44 -0.86 8.34
CA PHE A 69 -9.45 0.14 8.75
C PHE A 69 -9.61 0.57 10.20
N GLN A 70 -10.84 0.82 10.63
CA GLN A 70 -11.12 1.31 12.00
C GLN A 70 -10.86 0.28 13.09
N THR A 71 -10.85 -1.00 12.74
CA THR A 71 -10.68 -2.10 13.71
C THR A 71 -9.33 -2.80 13.59
N SER A 72 -8.55 -2.50 12.54
CA SER A 72 -7.24 -3.10 12.34
C SER A 72 -6.13 -2.28 13.01
N PRO A 73 -5.37 -2.86 13.94
CA PRO A 73 -4.20 -2.16 14.51
C PRO A 73 -3.05 -2.04 13.50
N PHE A 74 -3.17 -2.66 12.34
CA PHE A 74 -2.11 -2.68 11.31
C PHE A 74 -2.44 -1.81 10.10
N GLY A 75 -3.59 -1.13 10.09
CA GLY A 75 -4.02 -0.32 8.95
C GLY A 75 -4.49 -1.13 7.76
N VAL A 76 -5.06 -2.32 7.97
CA VAL A 76 -5.61 -3.13 6.87
C VAL A 76 -7.00 -2.62 6.51
N GLU A 77 -7.20 -2.30 5.22
CA GLU A 77 -8.49 -1.87 4.69
C GLU A 77 -8.89 -2.79 3.53
N TRP A 78 -10.03 -3.43 3.65
CA TRP A 78 -10.60 -4.25 2.59
C TRP A 78 -11.43 -3.37 1.67
N MET A 79 -11.28 -3.58 0.35
CA MET A 79 -11.93 -2.76 -0.67
C MET A 79 -12.66 -3.65 -1.66
N ARG A 80 -13.98 -3.52 -1.72
CA ARG A 80 -14.81 -4.24 -2.68
C ARG A 80 -15.43 -3.23 -3.64
N PHE A 81 -14.97 -3.25 -4.88
CA PHE A 81 -15.44 -2.32 -5.90
C PHE A 81 -16.80 -2.73 -6.44
N ASP A 82 -17.66 -1.74 -6.68
CA ASP A 82 -18.94 -1.98 -7.35
C ASP A 82 -18.69 -2.45 -8.79
N PRO A 83 -19.60 -3.24 -9.37
CA PRO A 83 -19.47 -3.63 -10.76
C PRO A 83 -19.32 -2.42 -11.67
N GLY A 84 -18.32 -2.46 -12.56
CA GLY A 84 -18.05 -1.34 -13.47
C GLY A 84 -17.45 -0.10 -12.83
N ALA A 85 -16.93 -0.18 -11.61
CA ALA A 85 -16.28 0.94 -10.96
C ALA A 85 -15.17 1.54 -11.85
N PRO A 86 -15.13 2.88 -12.04
CA PRO A 86 -14.25 3.52 -13.01
C PRO A 86 -12.82 3.72 -12.48
N TYR A 87 -12.19 2.65 -12.05
CA TYR A 87 -10.80 2.67 -11.58
C TYR A 87 -9.91 1.88 -12.53
N PRO A 88 -8.61 2.21 -12.61
CA PRO A 88 -7.66 1.37 -13.32
C PRO A 88 -7.65 -0.06 -12.77
N GLU A 89 -7.43 -1.03 -13.64
CA GLU A 89 -7.46 -2.45 -13.26
C GLU A 89 -6.49 -2.78 -12.12
N ALA A 90 -5.30 -2.17 -12.12
CA ALA A 90 -4.33 -2.38 -11.05
C ALA A 90 -4.88 -2.01 -9.67
N VAL A 91 -5.69 -0.96 -9.58
CA VAL A 91 -6.31 -0.53 -8.32
C VAL A 91 -7.34 -1.54 -7.83
N LYS A 92 -8.05 -2.18 -8.75
CA LYS A 92 -9.12 -3.13 -8.43
C LYS A 92 -8.63 -4.54 -8.14
N THR A 93 -7.37 -4.85 -8.48
CA THR A 93 -6.86 -6.23 -8.41
C THR A 93 -5.60 -6.42 -7.60
N ILE A 94 -4.81 -5.36 -7.39
CA ILE A 94 -3.54 -5.43 -6.68
C ILE A 94 -3.65 -4.67 -5.37
N PRO A 95 -3.21 -5.23 -4.24
CA PRO A 95 -3.13 -4.47 -2.99
C PRO A 95 -2.26 -3.24 -3.16
N HIS A 96 -2.63 -2.14 -2.48
CA HIS A 96 -1.83 -0.92 -2.49
C HIS A 96 -1.43 -0.53 -1.07
N VAL A 97 -0.24 0.04 -0.94
CA VAL A 97 0.17 0.70 0.30
C VAL A 97 -0.12 2.19 0.18
N ALA A 98 -0.59 2.79 1.25
CA ALA A 98 -0.87 4.22 1.30
C ALA A 98 0.05 4.93 2.28
N PHE A 99 0.60 6.06 1.85
CA PHE A 99 1.44 6.92 2.67
C PHE A 99 0.82 8.30 2.80
N GLU A 100 0.93 8.85 4.00
CA GLU A 100 0.66 10.26 4.22
C GLU A 100 1.91 11.07 3.87
N VAL A 101 1.73 12.13 3.09
CA VAL A 101 2.80 13.05 2.67
C VAL A 101 2.44 14.47 3.08
N ASP A 102 3.44 15.32 3.29
CA ASP A 102 3.20 16.71 3.66
C ASP A 102 2.86 17.58 2.44
N ASP A 103 3.43 17.25 1.28
CA ASP A 103 3.24 17.99 0.03
C ASP A 103 3.04 17.01 -1.11
N LEU A 104 1.80 16.81 -1.51
CA LEU A 104 1.45 15.85 -2.55
C LEU A 104 2.06 16.24 -3.90
N ALA A 105 2.03 17.51 -4.27
CA ALA A 105 2.57 17.96 -5.53
C ALA A 105 4.08 17.66 -5.63
N ALA A 106 4.82 17.92 -4.56
CA ALA A 106 6.24 17.60 -4.50
C ALA A 106 6.49 16.09 -4.54
N ALA A 107 5.66 15.32 -3.85
CA ALA A 107 5.79 13.87 -3.81
C ALA A 107 5.56 13.21 -5.18
N LEU A 108 4.78 13.84 -6.05
CA LEU A 108 4.46 13.30 -7.38
C LEU A 108 5.53 13.59 -8.44
N VAL A 109 6.47 14.49 -8.17
CA VAL A 109 7.48 14.86 -9.16
C VAL A 109 8.32 13.65 -9.57
N GLY A 110 8.42 13.41 -10.89
CA GLY A 110 9.21 12.32 -11.43
C GLY A 110 8.61 10.93 -11.28
N ARG A 111 7.35 10.81 -10.86
CA ARG A 111 6.69 9.53 -10.66
C ARG A 111 5.65 9.26 -11.74
N GLU A 112 5.39 7.99 -11.99
CA GLU A 112 4.34 7.56 -12.91
C GLU A 112 2.99 7.67 -12.22
N ILE A 113 2.14 8.58 -12.69
CA ILE A 113 0.84 8.84 -12.08
C ILE A 113 -0.21 7.88 -12.67
N LEU A 114 -0.83 7.10 -11.81
CA LEU A 114 -1.92 6.19 -12.18
C LEU A 114 -3.29 6.87 -12.04
N ILE A 115 -3.51 7.58 -10.93
CA ILE A 115 -4.70 8.40 -10.70
C ILE A 115 -4.23 9.78 -10.27
N PRO A 116 -4.60 10.84 -11.01
CA PRO A 116 -4.18 12.20 -10.65
C PRO A 116 -4.81 12.67 -9.33
N PRO A 117 -4.30 13.75 -8.74
CA PRO A 117 -4.83 14.27 -7.50
C PRO A 117 -6.34 14.49 -7.54
N ASN A 118 -7.02 14.01 -6.50
CA ASN A 118 -8.46 14.14 -6.34
C ASN A 118 -8.78 14.16 -4.83
N SER A 119 -9.98 14.57 -4.49
CA SER A 119 -10.40 14.70 -3.10
C SER A 119 -11.56 13.76 -2.81
N PRO A 120 -11.31 12.58 -2.23
CA PRO A 120 -12.38 11.63 -1.89
C PRO A 120 -13.21 12.07 -0.70
N SER A 121 -12.68 12.95 0.15
CA SER A 121 -13.40 13.51 1.29
C SER A 121 -12.85 14.90 1.63
N PRO A 122 -13.62 15.73 2.38
CA PRO A 122 -13.14 17.05 2.79
C PRO A 122 -11.83 16.96 3.58
N GLY A 123 -10.88 17.84 3.27
CA GLY A 123 -9.59 17.88 3.95
C GLY A 123 -8.59 16.82 3.54
N LEU A 124 -8.91 16.03 2.51
CA LEU A 124 -8.03 14.97 2.02
C LEU A 124 -7.86 15.09 0.51
N THR A 125 -6.61 15.13 0.06
CA THR A 125 -6.27 15.02 -1.35
C THR A 125 -5.41 13.78 -1.54
N VAL A 126 -5.75 12.97 -2.52
CA VAL A 126 -5.03 11.72 -2.80
C VAL A 126 -4.64 11.63 -4.27
N ALA A 127 -3.61 10.87 -4.54
CA ALA A 127 -3.22 10.44 -5.87
C ALA A 127 -2.68 9.03 -5.80
N MET A 128 -2.68 8.32 -6.92
CA MET A 128 -2.04 7.02 -7.00
C MET A 128 -0.93 7.05 -8.04
N ILE A 129 0.19 6.45 -7.67
CA ILE A 129 1.34 6.27 -8.54
C ILE A 129 1.58 4.78 -8.77
N LEU A 130 2.39 4.46 -9.77
CA LEU A 130 2.85 3.08 -10.00
C LEU A 130 4.33 2.98 -9.68
N ASP A 131 4.69 1.98 -8.91
CA ASP A 131 6.07 1.57 -8.69
C ASP A 131 6.22 0.12 -9.11
N GLN A 132 6.92 -0.12 -10.22
CA GLN A 132 7.11 -1.47 -10.78
C GLN A 132 5.79 -2.24 -10.94
N GLY A 133 4.74 -1.53 -11.37
CA GLY A 133 3.42 -2.09 -11.55
C GLY A 133 2.56 -2.16 -10.29
N ALA A 134 3.10 -1.83 -9.12
CA ALA A 134 2.34 -1.80 -7.88
C ALA A 134 1.71 -0.42 -7.66
N PRO A 135 0.40 -0.35 -7.36
CA PRO A 135 -0.22 0.93 -7.04
C PRO A 135 0.18 1.40 -5.63
N ILE A 136 0.52 2.66 -5.52
CA ILE A 136 0.86 3.32 -4.25
C ILE A 136 -0.03 4.54 -4.12
N GLU A 137 -0.73 4.65 -3.00
CA GLU A 137 -1.56 5.83 -2.71
C GLU A 137 -0.78 6.85 -1.91
N LEU A 138 -0.84 8.11 -2.32
CA LEU A 138 -0.25 9.23 -1.59
C LEU A 138 -1.38 10.12 -1.10
N MET A 139 -1.35 10.47 0.18
CA MET A 139 -2.42 11.17 0.88
C MET A 139 -1.88 12.43 1.53
N GLU A 140 -2.51 13.56 1.25
CA GLU A 140 -2.22 14.82 1.92
C GLU A 140 -3.46 15.28 2.68
N PHE A 141 -3.32 15.42 4.00
CA PHE A 141 -4.38 15.93 4.84
C PHE A 141 -4.19 17.43 5.03
N SER A 142 -5.27 18.18 4.84
CA SER A 142 -5.32 19.63 5.04
C SER A 142 -6.39 19.96 6.05
N PRO A 143 -6.23 21.04 6.83
CA PRO A 143 -7.28 21.45 7.74
C PRO A 143 -8.61 21.67 7.01
N ILE A 144 -9.70 21.16 7.60
CA ILE A 144 -11.04 21.41 7.10
C ILE A 144 -11.42 22.84 7.47
N GLN A 145 -11.72 23.67 6.48
CA GLN A 145 -12.19 25.03 6.72
C GLN A 145 -13.69 24.98 7.02
N GLU A 146 -14.06 25.54 8.16
CA GLU A 146 -15.46 25.74 8.54
C GLU A 146 -16.07 26.96 7.86
#